data_5ee6801a66a891a5ac04b0705e480f0c
#
_entry.id   5ee6801a66a891a5ac04b0705e480f0c
#
_cell.length_a   1.000
_cell.length_b   1.000
_cell.length_c   1.000
_cell.angle_alpha   90.00
_cell.angle_beta   90.00
_cell.angle_gamma   90.00
#
_symmetry.space_group_name_H-M   'P 1'
#
loop_
_entity.id
_entity.type
_entity.pdbx_description
1 polymer ?
#
loop_
_entity_poly.entity_id
_entity_poly.type
_entity_poly.pdbx_seq_one_letter_code
_entity_poly.pdbx_strand_id
1 'polypeptide(L)'
;HFGYRRQRQMCIRDSLRADRQPEFTQIDCEMSFINQEDILNTFEGLVKNLFKVCIGASLDKFDRISYADAMELYGSDKPDTRFGMKFLNLSEKAKGSGFKIFDSSESIYGFTIENGESFSRKDIDYYTDWVKRPQIGAFGLIWIKHNLDGSVKSSVDKFFNEEQLKSMIGSKAGDLTFIISGDKKKTLTQLGSLRIHVGEKLGLRDKNKFNALWVTDFPMFEWDEEAKRYHAMHHPFTSPVENKIGEDPGSTLANAYDLVINGNEIGGGSIRIHDQKLQ
;
A
#
# COMPACT_ATOMS: atom_id res chain seq x y z
N HIS A 1 -18.22 29.94 -12.23
CA HIS A 1 -17.60 28.63 -12.54
C HIS A 1 -16.06 28.63 -12.33
N PHE A 2 -15.36 29.73 -12.62
CA PHE A 2 -13.90 29.84 -12.43
C PHE A 2 -13.45 29.82 -10.95
N GLY A 3 -14.27 30.33 -10.04
CA GLY A 3 -13.95 30.37 -8.60
C GLY A 3 -13.98 28.99 -7.93
N TYR A 4 -14.86 28.11 -8.38
CA TYR A 4 -15.02 26.76 -7.81
C TYR A 4 -13.86 25.81 -8.17
N ARG A 5 -13.30 25.93 -9.38
CA ARG A 5 -12.12 25.15 -9.80
C ARG A 5 -10.86 25.61 -9.07
N ARG A 6 -10.70 26.88 -8.79
CA ARG A 6 -9.58 27.41 -7.98
C ARG A 6 -9.61 26.90 -6.54
N GLN A 7 -10.77 26.85 -5.89
CA GLN A 7 -10.89 26.36 -4.52
C GLN A 7 -10.56 24.86 -4.39
N ARG A 8 -11.01 24.02 -5.32
CA ARG A 8 -10.67 22.59 -5.32
C ARG A 8 -9.19 22.33 -5.59
N GLN A 9 -8.58 23.08 -6.49
CA GLN A 9 -7.13 23.01 -6.72
C GLN A 9 -6.34 23.50 -5.49
N MET A 10 -6.82 24.49 -4.75
CA MET A 10 -6.20 24.93 -3.49
C MET A 10 -6.24 23.83 -2.43
N CYS A 11 -7.36 23.14 -2.23
CA CYS A 11 -7.44 22.03 -1.26
C CYS A 11 -6.47 20.88 -1.55
N ILE A 12 -6.20 20.59 -2.83
CA ILE A 12 -5.22 19.58 -3.25
C ILE A 12 -3.78 20.10 -3.09
N ARG A 13 -3.55 21.41 -3.26
CA ARG A 13 -2.23 22.06 -3.16
C ARG A 13 -1.81 22.37 -1.72
N ASP A 14 -2.76 22.60 -0.82
CA ASP A 14 -2.47 23.04 0.55
C ASP A 14 -1.96 21.93 1.48
N SER A 15 -1.98 20.67 1.06
CA SER A 15 -1.35 19.61 1.82
C SER A 15 0.12 19.48 1.40
N LEU A 16 1.00 20.09 2.17
CA LEU A 16 2.46 19.95 2.08
C LEU A 16 2.88 18.53 2.50
N ARG A 17 2.55 17.54 1.67
CA ARG A 17 3.10 16.19 1.80
C ARG A 17 4.40 16.11 1.02
N ALA A 18 5.35 15.32 1.49
CA ALA A 18 6.66 15.17 0.87
C ALA A 18 6.61 14.65 -0.58
N ASP A 19 5.49 14.06 -1.00
CA ASP A 19 5.24 13.51 -2.32
C ASP A 19 4.43 14.44 -3.24
N ARG A 20 4.13 15.68 -2.80
CA ARG A 20 3.34 16.65 -3.57
C ARG A 20 4.11 17.92 -3.82
N GLN A 21 4.12 18.37 -5.07
CA GLN A 21 4.66 19.65 -5.45
C GLN A 21 3.57 20.73 -5.47
N PRO A 22 3.85 21.97 -5.02
CA PRO A 22 2.87 23.06 -5.03
C PRO A 22 2.46 23.48 -6.45
N GLU A 23 3.35 23.29 -7.43
CA GLU A 23 3.10 23.56 -8.85
C GLU A 23 3.56 22.38 -9.70
N PHE A 24 2.74 21.98 -10.66
CA PHE A 24 3.05 20.90 -11.60
C PHE A 24 2.26 21.05 -12.88
N THR A 25 2.77 20.47 -13.96
CA THR A 25 2.10 20.40 -15.26
C THR A 25 1.42 19.04 -15.38
N GLN A 26 0.17 19.02 -15.84
CA GLN A 26 -0.59 17.80 -16.13
C GLN A 26 -0.75 17.62 -17.64
N ILE A 27 -0.72 16.36 -18.08
CA ILE A 27 -1.29 15.93 -19.35
C ILE A 27 -2.69 15.44 -19.00
N ASP A 28 -3.70 16.23 -19.35
CA ASP A 28 -5.09 15.93 -19.07
C ASP A 28 -5.79 15.48 -20.34
N CYS A 29 -6.45 14.30 -20.27
CA CYS A 29 -7.14 13.68 -21.39
C CYS A 29 -8.54 13.27 -21.00
N GLU A 30 -9.52 13.66 -21.79
CA GLU A 30 -10.90 13.18 -21.72
C GLU A 30 -11.26 12.50 -23.05
N MET A 31 -11.79 11.29 -22.97
CA MET A 31 -12.15 10.46 -24.12
C MET A 31 -13.59 9.97 -23.99
N SER A 32 -14.31 9.87 -25.10
CA SER A 32 -15.68 9.40 -25.17
C SER A 32 -15.77 8.02 -25.80
N PHE A 33 -16.82 7.26 -25.42
CA PHE A 33 -17.14 5.92 -25.98
C PHE A 33 -16.05 4.88 -25.77
N ILE A 34 -15.40 4.92 -24.62
CA ILE A 34 -14.30 4.04 -24.23
C ILE A 34 -14.61 3.33 -22.91
N ASN A 35 -13.88 2.26 -22.65
CA ASN A 35 -13.82 1.57 -21.37
C ASN A 35 -12.49 1.84 -20.64
N GLN A 36 -12.35 1.32 -19.43
CA GLN A 36 -11.14 1.49 -18.61
C GLN A 36 -9.89 0.98 -19.34
N GLU A 37 -9.95 -0.18 -19.99
CA GLU A 37 -8.82 -0.78 -20.69
C GLU A 37 -8.29 0.09 -21.83
N ASP A 38 -9.17 0.80 -22.54
CA ASP A 38 -8.78 1.71 -23.62
C ASP A 38 -7.89 2.84 -23.08
N ILE A 39 -8.24 3.38 -21.91
CA ILE A 39 -7.42 4.41 -21.24
C ILE A 39 -6.10 3.81 -20.78
N LEU A 40 -6.13 2.69 -20.06
CA LEU A 40 -4.90 2.08 -19.52
C LEU A 40 -3.91 1.81 -20.66
N ASN A 41 -4.36 1.19 -21.74
CA ASN A 41 -3.51 0.89 -22.90
C ASN A 41 -2.95 2.16 -23.58
N THR A 42 -3.77 3.20 -23.70
CA THR A 42 -3.35 4.48 -24.28
C THR A 42 -2.22 5.11 -23.45
N PHE A 43 -2.40 5.18 -22.14
CA PHE A 43 -1.41 5.77 -21.25
C PHE A 43 -0.18 4.89 -21.03
N GLU A 44 -0.29 3.57 -21.10
CA GLU A 44 0.87 2.68 -21.15
C GLU A 44 1.76 3.01 -22.35
N GLY A 45 1.15 3.19 -23.53
CA GLY A 45 1.88 3.60 -24.74
C GLY A 45 2.56 4.95 -24.59
N LEU A 46 1.87 5.94 -24.03
CA LEU A 46 2.41 7.26 -23.77
C LEU A 46 3.62 7.18 -22.80
N VAL A 47 3.46 6.51 -21.67
CA VAL A 47 4.50 6.43 -20.63
C VAL A 47 5.72 5.65 -21.12
N LYS A 48 5.53 4.52 -21.83
CA LYS A 48 6.62 3.80 -22.50
C LYS A 48 7.43 4.69 -23.43
N ASN A 49 6.75 5.50 -24.24
CA ASN A 49 7.43 6.42 -25.15
C ASN A 49 8.15 7.53 -24.42
N LEU A 50 7.54 8.12 -23.39
CA LEU A 50 8.17 9.16 -22.58
C LEU A 50 9.46 8.65 -21.90
N PHE A 51 9.41 7.48 -21.29
CA PHE A 51 10.57 6.87 -20.64
C PHE A 51 11.70 6.61 -21.63
N LYS A 52 11.36 6.06 -22.81
CA LYS A 52 12.33 5.81 -23.89
C LYS A 52 12.99 7.10 -24.39
N VAL A 53 12.19 8.14 -24.67
CA VAL A 53 12.68 9.38 -25.30
C VAL A 53 13.40 10.27 -24.29
N CYS A 54 12.88 10.43 -23.08
CA CYS A 54 13.39 11.41 -22.12
C CYS A 54 14.57 10.89 -21.30
N ILE A 55 14.57 9.59 -20.93
CA ILE A 55 15.58 9.03 -20.03
C ILE A 55 16.28 7.77 -20.57
N GLY A 56 15.92 7.31 -21.77
CA GLY A 56 16.50 6.12 -22.38
C GLY A 56 16.19 4.80 -21.65
N ALA A 57 15.18 4.80 -20.78
CA ALA A 57 14.77 3.61 -20.04
C ALA A 57 13.59 2.90 -20.72
N SER A 58 13.53 1.57 -20.57
CA SER A 58 12.41 0.77 -21.05
C SER A 58 11.47 0.43 -19.91
N LEU A 59 10.16 0.58 -20.17
CA LEU A 59 9.08 0.09 -19.32
C LEU A 59 8.30 -0.94 -20.13
N ASP A 60 8.63 -2.22 -19.94
CA ASP A 60 8.05 -3.27 -20.80
C ASP A 60 6.71 -3.77 -20.26
N LYS A 61 6.52 -3.75 -18.95
CA LYS A 61 5.37 -4.32 -18.28
C LYS A 61 4.72 -3.33 -17.32
N PHE A 62 3.40 -3.32 -17.33
CA PHE A 62 2.55 -2.65 -16.35
C PHE A 62 1.73 -3.73 -15.65
N ASP A 63 2.10 -4.03 -14.42
CA ASP A 63 1.32 -4.97 -13.61
C ASP A 63 -0.01 -4.33 -13.21
N ARG A 64 -1.00 -5.16 -12.86
CA ARG A 64 -2.30 -4.72 -12.35
C ARG A 64 -2.53 -5.33 -11.00
N ILE A 65 -3.02 -4.51 -10.08
CA ILE A 65 -3.34 -4.91 -8.73
C ILE A 65 -4.62 -4.19 -8.28
N SER A 66 -5.49 -4.88 -7.57
CA SER A 66 -6.63 -4.22 -6.94
C SER A 66 -6.16 -3.34 -5.77
N TYR A 67 -6.93 -2.31 -5.44
CA TYR A 67 -6.69 -1.51 -4.22
C TYR A 67 -6.65 -2.40 -2.98
N ALA A 68 -7.56 -3.37 -2.89
CA ALA A 68 -7.61 -4.29 -1.76
C ALA A 68 -6.31 -5.10 -1.62
N ASP A 69 -5.81 -5.68 -2.73
CA ASP A 69 -4.54 -6.42 -2.72
C ASP A 69 -3.33 -5.51 -2.48
N ALA A 70 -3.33 -4.28 -3.01
CA ALA A 70 -2.27 -3.31 -2.76
C ALA A 70 -2.16 -2.98 -1.26
N MET A 71 -3.29 -2.75 -0.61
CA MET A 71 -3.35 -2.52 0.84
C MET A 71 -2.98 -3.77 1.64
N GLU A 72 -3.51 -4.93 1.27
CA GLU A 72 -3.26 -6.19 1.99
C GLU A 72 -1.80 -6.63 1.89
N LEU A 73 -1.15 -6.48 0.73
CA LEU A 73 0.20 -6.98 0.47
C LEU A 73 1.31 -5.97 0.75
N TYR A 74 1.00 -4.67 0.75
CA TYR A 74 2.01 -3.62 0.83
C TYR A 74 1.67 -2.47 1.79
N GLY A 75 0.42 -2.39 2.25
CA GLY A 75 -0.07 -1.34 3.15
C GLY A 75 -0.12 0.05 2.51
N SER A 76 -0.26 0.11 1.19
CA SER A 76 -0.28 1.35 0.42
C SER A 76 -1.04 1.18 -0.88
N ASP A 77 -1.80 2.21 -1.26
CA ASP A 77 -2.44 2.35 -2.57
C ASP A 77 -1.46 2.65 -3.72
N LYS A 78 -0.22 2.95 -3.40
CA LYS A 78 0.87 3.21 -4.34
C LYS A 78 2.13 2.41 -3.96
N PRO A 79 2.10 1.07 -4.07
CA PRO A 79 3.20 0.22 -3.62
C PRO A 79 4.46 0.35 -4.48
N ASP A 80 5.62 0.36 -3.84
CA ASP A 80 6.90 0.18 -4.52
C ASP A 80 7.16 -1.33 -4.68
N THR A 81 7.04 -1.82 -5.90
CA THR A 81 7.17 -3.25 -6.22
C THR A 81 8.57 -3.64 -6.75
N ARG A 82 9.55 -2.73 -6.72
CA ARG A 82 10.94 -3.04 -7.11
C ARG A 82 11.61 -4.09 -6.23
N PHE A 83 11.07 -4.33 -5.05
CA PHE A 83 11.59 -5.30 -4.08
C PHE A 83 10.44 -6.07 -3.42
N GLY A 84 10.76 -7.23 -2.87
CA GLY A 84 9.81 -8.14 -2.22
C GLY A 84 9.24 -7.60 -0.91
N MET A 85 9.27 -8.39 0.17
CA MET A 85 8.71 -8.11 1.49
C MET A 85 7.20 -7.87 1.44
N LYS A 86 6.46 -8.72 0.70
CA LYS A 86 5.00 -8.75 0.77
C LYS A 86 4.54 -9.11 2.18
N PHE A 87 3.42 -8.55 2.59
CA PHE A 87 2.89 -8.82 3.92
C PHE A 87 2.32 -10.23 4.02
N LEU A 88 2.44 -10.77 5.23
CA LEU A 88 1.88 -12.03 5.67
C LEU A 88 0.80 -11.72 6.70
N ASN A 89 -0.41 -12.17 6.45
CA ASN A 89 -1.46 -12.16 7.47
C ASN A 89 -1.23 -13.32 8.45
N LEU A 90 -0.90 -12.97 9.66
CA LEU A 90 -0.54 -13.93 10.72
C LEU A 90 -1.66 -14.09 11.75
N SER A 91 -2.79 -13.40 11.57
CA SER A 91 -3.85 -13.30 12.58
C SER A 91 -4.37 -14.66 13.04
N GLU A 92 -4.65 -15.57 12.12
CA GLU A 92 -5.17 -16.92 12.46
C GLU A 92 -4.14 -17.79 13.18
N LYS A 93 -2.85 -17.64 12.81
CA LYS A 93 -1.77 -18.47 13.36
C LYS A 93 -1.23 -17.97 14.69
N ALA A 94 -1.38 -16.68 14.97
CA ALA A 94 -0.77 -16.04 16.13
C ALA A 94 -1.73 -15.84 17.31
N LYS A 95 -3.03 -15.75 17.06
CA LYS A 95 -4.05 -15.61 18.12
C LYS A 95 -4.23 -16.93 18.90
N GLY A 96 -4.68 -16.81 20.14
CA GLY A 96 -4.88 -17.97 21.03
C GLY A 96 -3.60 -18.49 21.70
N SER A 97 -2.50 -17.76 21.58
CA SER A 97 -1.21 -18.14 22.17
C SER A 97 -1.04 -17.74 23.65
N GLY A 98 -1.97 -16.96 24.19
CA GLY A 98 -1.84 -16.36 25.52
C GLY A 98 -0.97 -15.08 25.53
N PHE A 99 -0.45 -14.66 24.38
CA PHE A 99 0.20 -13.37 24.24
C PHE A 99 -0.86 -12.27 24.07
N LYS A 100 -1.18 -11.57 25.16
CA LYS A 100 -2.28 -10.61 25.24
C LYS A 100 -2.32 -9.59 24.08
N ILE A 101 -1.16 -9.15 23.61
CA ILE A 101 -1.09 -8.17 22.51
C ILE A 101 -1.67 -8.77 21.23
N PHE A 102 -1.34 -10.02 20.91
CA PHE A 102 -1.90 -10.70 19.73
C PHE A 102 -3.37 -11.05 19.93
N ASP A 103 -3.71 -11.58 21.12
CA ASP A 103 -5.07 -12.04 21.40
C ASP A 103 -6.09 -10.89 21.41
N SER A 104 -5.67 -9.67 21.78
CA SER A 104 -6.52 -8.47 21.80
C SER A 104 -6.51 -7.66 20.51
N SER A 105 -5.60 -7.96 19.57
CA SER A 105 -5.50 -7.21 18.31
C SER A 105 -6.55 -7.66 17.30
N GLU A 106 -7.07 -6.72 16.53
CA GLU A 106 -7.94 -7.02 15.38
C GLU A 106 -7.15 -7.81 14.33
N SER A 107 -5.93 -7.38 14.04
CA SER A 107 -5.09 -7.96 13.00
C SER A 107 -3.62 -8.06 13.42
N ILE A 108 -2.92 -9.01 12.81
CA ILE A 108 -1.50 -9.26 13.00
C ILE A 108 -0.87 -9.47 11.64
N TYR A 109 0.01 -8.56 11.22
CA TYR A 109 0.68 -8.62 9.93
C TYR A 109 2.20 -8.51 10.10
N GLY A 110 2.93 -9.14 9.20
CA GLY A 110 4.37 -9.06 9.16
C GLY A 110 4.91 -9.11 7.74
N PHE A 111 6.20 -8.84 7.58
CA PHE A 111 6.94 -9.13 6.35
C PHE A 111 8.30 -9.70 6.68
N THR A 112 8.85 -10.48 5.75
CA THR A 112 10.13 -11.15 5.91
C THR A 112 11.22 -10.43 5.12
N ILE A 113 12.35 -10.21 5.76
CA ILE A 113 13.59 -9.68 5.20
C ILE A 113 14.48 -10.89 4.91
N GLU A 114 14.70 -11.19 3.64
CA GLU A 114 15.60 -12.27 3.21
C GLU A 114 17.04 -11.96 3.65
N ASN A 115 17.74 -12.94 4.16
CA ASN A 115 19.09 -12.82 4.71
C ASN A 115 19.23 -11.77 5.83
N GLY A 116 18.12 -11.53 6.55
CA GLY A 116 18.06 -10.56 7.66
C GLY A 116 18.72 -11.05 8.96
N GLU A 117 19.32 -12.24 9.00
CA GLU A 117 20.07 -12.74 10.16
C GLU A 117 21.23 -11.82 10.55
N SER A 118 21.81 -11.12 9.58
CA SER A 118 22.90 -10.16 9.81
C SER A 118 22.50 -8.95 10.68
N PHE A 119 21.23 -8.69 10.85
CA PHE A 119 20.75 -7.60 11.72
C PHE A 119 21.16 -7.83 13.16
N SER A 120 21.93 -6.92 13.70
CA SER A 120 22.32 -6.92 15.11
C SER A 120 21.13 -6.56 16.02
N ARG A 121 21.27 -6.80 17.32
CA ARG A 121 20.28 -6.32 18.30
C ARG A 121 20.05 -4.82 18.19
N LYS A 122 21.12 -4.05 18.00
CA LYS A 122 21.06 -2.58 17.84
C LYS A 122 20.23 -2.17 16.62
N ASP A 123 20.32 -2.91 15.52
CA ASP A 123 19.53 -2.64 14.31
C ASP A 123 18.05 -2.89 14.58
N ILE A 124 17.72 -3.99 15.26
CA ILE A 124 16.34 -4.33 15.60
C ILE A 124 15.77 -3.28 16.59
N ASP A 125 16.53 -2.87 17.59
CA ASP A 125 16.14 -1.83 18.54
C ASP A 125 15.91 -0.49 17.82
N TYR A 126 16.74 -0.14 16.83
CA TYR A 126 16.54 1.04 15.98
C TYR A 126 15.19 1.01 15.25
N TYR A 127 14.80 -0.11 14.62
CA TYR A 127 13.52 -0.22 13.94
C TYR A 127 12.35 -0.23 14.93
N THR A 128 12.54 -0.82 16.10
CA THR A 128 11.55 -0.81 17.18
C THR A 128 11.26 0.62 17.66
N ASP A 129 12.28 1.44 17.81
CA ASP A 129 12.11 2.84 18.18
C ASP A 129 11.57 3.69 17.02
N TRP A 130 11.95 3.33 15.79
CA TRP A 130 11.46 4.03 14.59
C TRP A 130 9.95 3.88 14.42
N VAL A 131 9.38 2.69 14.60
CA VAL A 131 7.93 2.47 14.46
C VAL A 131 7.12 3.15 15.57
N LYS A 132 7.70 3.41 16.73
CA LYS A 132 7.05 4.12 17.85
C LYS A 132 6.97 5.64 17.66
N ARG A 133 7.67 6.20 16.69
CA ARG A 133 7.61 7.65 16.44
C ARG A 133 6.19 8.10 16.17
N PRO A 134 5.79 9.31 16.59
CA PRO A 134 4.42 9.80 16.42
C PRO A 134 3.90 9.75 14.99
N GLN A 135 4.78 9.90 14.00
CA GLN A 135 4.44 9.85 12.58
C GLN A 135 4.03 8.46 12.11
N ILE A 136 4.50 7.41 12.78
CA ILE A 136 4.17 6.00 12.49
C ILE A 136 3.12 5.50 13.47
N GLY A 137 3.35 5.73 14.77
CA GLY A 137 2.39 5.50 15.84
C GLY A 137 2.12 4.04 16.18
N ALA A 138 3.05 3.13 15.89
CA ALA A 138 2.94 1.74 16.32
C ALA A 138 3.31 1.59 17.80
N PHE A 139 2.62 0.72 18.52
CA PHE A 139 2.92 0.46 19.94
C PHE A 139 4.26 -0.24 20.14
N GLY A 140 4.71 -1.02 19.16
CA GLY A 140 5.96 -1.76 19.20
C GLY A 140 6.19 -2.56 17.92
N LEU A 141 7.35 -3.21 17.88
CA LEU A 141 7.75 -4.10 16.80
C LEU A 141 8.08 -5.47 17.40
N ILE A 142 7.42 -6.50 16.89
CA ILE A 142 7.76 -7.88 17.21
C ILE A 142 8.66 -8.39 16.09
N TRP A 143 9.66 -9.18 16.44
CA TRP A 143 10.59 -9.73 15.47
C TRP A 143 10.81 -11.21 15.72
N ILE A 144 11.02 -11.94 14.64
CA ILE A 144 11.38 -13.36 14.64
C ILE A 144 12.57 -13.52 13.70
N LYS A 145 13.68 -14.01 14.24
CA LYS A 145 14.92 -14.30 13.50
C LYS A 145 15.07 -15.81 13.34
N HIS A 146 15.16 -16.27 12.10
CA HIS A 146 15.47 -17.65 11.75
C HIS A 146 16.97 -17.74 11.43
N ASN A 147 17.77 -18.20 12.39
CA ASN A 147 19.22 -18.27 12.25
C ASN A 147 19.65 -19.32 11.20
N LEU A 148 20.86 -19.20 10.69
CA LEU A 148 21.42 -20.13 9.69
C LEU A 148 21.56 -21.58 10.21
N ASP A 149 21.73 -21.76 11.52
CA ASP A 149 21.78 -23.07 12.17
C ASP A 149 20.39 -23.72 12.31
N GLY A 150 19.34 -23.04 11.82
CA GLY A 150 17.94 -23.49 11.89
C GLY A 150 17.25 -23.20 13.21
N SER A 151 17.92 -22.61 14.20
CA SER A 151 17.30 -22.14 15.43
C SER A 151 16.48 -20.88 15.20
N VAL A 152 15.46 -20.65 16.03
CA VAL A 152 14.63 -19.42 15.92
C VAL A 152 14.71 -18.66 17.23
N LYS A 153 14.93 -17.34 17.12
CA LYS A 153 14.87 -16.41 18.25
C LYS A 153 13.82 -15.33 17.95
N SER A 154 13.09 -14.93 18.97
CA SER A 154 12.09 -13.89 18.82
C SER A 154 11.98 -12.99 20.04
N SER A 155 11.23 -11.90 19.90
CA SER A 155 10.82 -11.08 21.04
C SER A 155 9.67 -11.70 21.84
N VAL A 156 9.12 -12.82 21.39
CA VAL A 156 7.94 -13.52 21.97
C VAL A 156 8.21 -14.98 22.31
N ASP A 157 9.46 -15.38 22.52
CA ASP A 157 9.90 -16.74 22.84
C ASP A 157 9.19 -17.35 24.09
N LYS A 158 8.69 -16.48 24.98
CA LYS A 158 7.96 -16.91 26.17
C LYS A 158 6.57 -17.49 25.87
N PHE A 159 6.02 -17.20 24.72
CA PHE A 159 4.64 -17.53 24.33
C PHE A 159 4.57 -18.53 23.20
N PHE A 160 5.65 -18.71 22.43
CA PHE A 160 5.71 -19.57 21.27
C PHE A 160 6.96 -20.43 21.30
N ASN A 161 6.84 -21.71 21.01
CA ASN A 161 8.00 -22.56 20.75
C ASN A 161 8.54 -22.34 19.33
N GLU A 162 9.73 -22.88 19.03
CA GLU A 162 10.38 -22.70 17.73
C GLU A 162 9.56 -23.25 16.55
N GLU A 163 8.88 -24.38 16.71
CA GLU A 163 8.06 -24.98 15.66
C GLU A 163 6.85 -24.09 15.32
N GLN A 164 6.20 -23.55 16.34
CA GLN A 164 5.10 -22.60 16.17
C GLN A 164 5.57 -21.34 15.44
N LEU A 165 6.73 -20.78 15.82
CA LEU A 165 7.30 -19.61 15.16
C LEU A 165 7.63 -19.90 13.69
N LYS A 166 8.29 -21.02 13.39
CA LYS A 166 8.60 -21.45 12.01
C LYS A 166 7.34 -21.62 11.16
N SER A 167 6.34 -22.31 11.71
CA SER A 167 5.06 -22.52 11.02
C SER A 167 4.30 -21.21 10.77
N MET A 168 4.38 -20.26 11.71
CA MET A 168 3.68 -18.97 11.63
C MET A 168 4.23 -18.12 10.49
N ILE A 169 5.55 -17.97 10.39
CA ILE A 169 6.19 -17.03 9.45
C ILE A 169 6.56 -17.67 8.11
N GLY A 170 6.72 -18.99 8.03
CA GLY A 170 7.11 -19.68 6.81
C GLY A 170 8.46 -19.23 6.23
N SER A 171 9.34 -18.65 7.06
CA SER A 171 10.64 -18.12 6.62
C SER A 171 11.69 -19.22 6.46
N LYS A 172 12.75 -18.92 5.71
CA LYS A 172 13.92 -19.77 5.54
C LYS A 172 14.98 -19.42 6.58
N ALA A 173 15.91 -20.36 6.81
CA ALA A 173 17.09 -20.05 7.62
C ALA A 173 17.86 -18.86 7.03
N GLY A 174 18.23 -17.93 7.88
CA GLY A 174 18.86 -16.65 7.52
C GLY A 174 17.89 -15.45 7.46
N ASP A 175 16.58 -15.67 7.57
CA ASP A 175 15.57 -14.60 7.44
C ASP A 175 15.24 -13.91 8.77
N LEU A 176 14.78 -12.67 8.65
CA LEU A 176 14.22 -11.89 9.77
C LEU A 176 12.81 -11.42 9.42
N THR A 177 11.84 -11.72 10.27
CA THR A 177 10.45 -11.26 10.09
C THR A 177 10.12 -10.19 11.11
N PHE A 178 9.57 -9.06 10.63
CA PHE A 178 9.00 -7.99 11.47
C PHE A 178 7.48 -8.09 11.48
N ILE A 179 6.87 -7.88 12.66
CA ILE A 179 5.43 -8.02 12.87
C ILE A 179 4.90 -6.82 13.65
N ILE A 180 3.77 -6.28 13.20
CA ILE A 180 2.98 -5.27 13.91
C ILE A 180 1.56 -5.82 14.07
N SER A 181 0.89 -5.46 15.17
CA SER A 181 -0.48 -5.87 15.46
C SER A 181 -1.31 -4.71 16.01
N GLY A 182 -2.61 -4.75 15.74
CA GLY A 182 -3.56 -3.74 16.19
C GLY A 182 -4.79 -3.65 15.30
N ASP A 183 -5.33 -2.44 15.14
CA ASP A 183 -6.35 -2.10 14.14
C ASP A 183 -5.84 -2.38 12.73
N LYS A 184 -6.66 -3.00 11.88
CA LYS A 184 -6.19 -3.49 10.57
C LYS A 184 -5.65 -2.37 9.68
N LYS A 185 -6.39 -1.28 9.50
CA LYS A 185 -6.00 -0.16 8.62
C LYS A 185 -4.69 0.48 9.09
N LYS A 186 -4.57 0.74 10.39
CA LYS A 186 -3.36 1.32 10.99
C LYS A 186 -2.18 0.37 10.89
N THR A 187 -2.36 -0.90 11.22
CA THR A 187 -1.31 -1.93 11.16
C THR A 187 -0.70 -2.04 9.76
N LEU A 188 -1.54 -2.11 8.72
CA LEU A 188 -1.09 -2.18 7.33
C LEU A 188 -0.29 -0.92 6.93
N THR A 189 -0.79 0.27 7.26
CA THR A 189 -0.10 1.54 6.94
C THR A 189 1.23 1.68 7.67
N GLN A 190 1.29 1.31 8.95
CA GLN A 190 2.51 1.34 9.77
C GLN A 190 3.56 0.37 9.23
N LEU A 191 3.12 -0.85 8.88
CA LEU A 191 3.98 -1.88 8.32
C LEU A 191 4.47 -1.49 6.90
N GLY A 192 3.62 -0.83 6.09
CA GLY A 192 3.97 -0.27 4.79
C GLY A 192 5.09 0.78 4.90
N SER A 193 4.96 1.68 5.85
CA SER A 193 5.98 2.68 6.14
C SER A 193 7.30 2.03 6.57
N LEU A 194 7.25 1.02 7.44
CA LEU A 194 8.42 0.26 7.87
C LEU A 194 9.08 -0.48 6.70
N ARG A 195 8.28 -1.12 5.84
CA ARG A 195 8.75 -1.83 4.65
C ARG A 195 9.58 -0.91 3.74
N ILE A 196 9.06 0.28 3.45
CA ILE A 196 9.76 1.28 2.62
C ILE A 196 11.06 1.73 3.31
N HIS A 197 11.02 1.99 4.62
CA HIS A 197 12.20 2.40 5.37
C HIS A 197 13.29 1.33 5.42
N VAL A 198 12.93 0.06 5.61
CA VAL A 198 13.84 -1.09 5.55
C VAL A 198 14.42 -1.22 4.13
N GLY A 199 13.56 -1.16 3.10
CA GLY A 199 13.99 -1.25 1.69
C GLY A 199 14.97 -0.16 1.29
N GLU A 200 14.80 1.07 1.78
CA GLU A 200 15.74 2.18 1.57
C GLU A 200 17.09 1.91 2.25
N LYS A 201 17.07 1.48 3.51
CA LYS A 201 18.28 1.17 4.29
C LYS A 201 19.09 0.02 3.70
N LEU A 202 18.42 -0.96 3.11
CA LEU A 202 19.04 -2.11 2.44
C LEU A 202 19.44 -1.82 0.98
N GLY A 203 19.20 -0.62 0.45
CA GLY A 203 19.51 -0.26 -0.93
C GLY A 203 18.65 -0.99 -1.97
N LEU A 204 17.50 -1.55 -1.57
CA LEU A 204 16.62 -2.31 -2.47
C LEU A 204 15.80 -1.43 -3.42
N ARG A 205 15.74 -0.14 -3.14
CA ARG A 205 15.07 0.88 -3.97
C ARG A 205 16.02 1.42 -5.03
N ASP A 206 16.49 0.54 -5.92
CA ASP A 206 17.38 0.93 -7.00
C ASP A 206 16.75 2.02 -7.87
N LYS A 207 17.43 3.17 -7.99
CA LYS A 207 16.95 4.34 -8.75
C LYS A 207 16.99 4.13 -10.26
N ASN A 208 17.74 3.13 -10.72
CA ASN A 208 17.87 2.80 -12.15
C ASN A 208 16.84 1.74 -12.59
N LYS A 209 16.07 1.18 -11.66
CA LYS A 209 14.99 0.23 -11.95
C LYS A 209 13.64 0.93 -11.88
N PHE A 210 12.81 0.65 -12.87
CA PHE A 210 11.46 1.20 -12.96
C PHE A 210 10.45 0.06 -13.03
N ASN A 211 9.55 0.00 -12.05
CA ASN A 211 8.39 -0.88 -12.06
C ASN A 211 7.13 -0.04 -12.11
N ALA A 212 6.35 -0.23 -13.14
CA ALA A 212 5.07 0.42 -13.33
C ALA A 212 3.93 -0.55 -13.03
N LEU A 213 2.87 -0.07 -12.39
CA LEU A 213 1.66 -0.82 -12.16
C LEU A 213 0.43 0.10 -12.15
N TRP A 214 -0.71 -0.50 -12.48
CA TRP A 214 -2.01 0.12 -12.28
C TRP A 214 -2.64 -0.41 -10.99
N VAL A 215 -3.14 0.49 -10.17
CA VAL A 215 -4.03 0.16 -9.06
C VAL A 215 -5.45 0.44 -9.51
N THR A 216 -6.33 -0.54 -9.36
CA THR A 216 -7.74 -0.49 -9.81
C THR A 216 -8.68 -0.88 -8.68
N ASP A 217 -9.96 -0.86 -8.94
CA ASP A 217 -10.99 -1.35 -8.02
C ASP A 217 -10.94 -0.66 -6.65
N PHE A 218 -10.80 0.65 -6.68
CA PHE A 218 -10.83 1.46 -5.46
C PHE A 218 -12.22 1.40 -4.80
N PRO A 219 -12.30 1.51 -3.45
CA PRO A 219 -13.58 1.76 -2.79
C PRO A 219 -14.19 3.07 -3.32
N MET A 220 -15.48 3.06 -3.62
CA MET A 220 -16.18 4.28 -4.06
C MET A 220 -16.44 5.23 -2.90
N PHE A 221 -16.69 4.66 -1.71
CA PHE A 221 -17.02 5.40 -0.51
C PHE A 221 -16.14 4.98 0.66
N GLU A 222 -15.86 5.92 1.54
CA GLU A 222 -15.21 5.68 2.83
C GLU A 222 -16.15 6.12 3.96
N TRP A 223 -16.22 5.30 5.02
CA TRP A 223 -16.97 5.64 6.21
C TRP A 223 -16.22 6.66 7.06
N ASP A 224 -16.87 7.74 7.39
CA ASP A 224 -16.37 8.76 8.30
C ASP A 224 -16.91 8.49 9.71
N GLU A 225 -16.01 8.12 10.62
CA GLU A 225 -16.37 7.81 12.00
C GLU A 225 -16.87 9.03 12.79
N GLU A 226 -16.41 10.23 12.47
CA GLU A 226 -16.82 11.46 13.13
C GLU A 226 -18.18 11.94 12.62
N ALA A 227 -18.33 11.99 11.30
CA ALA A 227 -19.58 12.43 10.66
C ALA A 227 -20.64 11.34 10.61
N LYS A 228 -20.34 10.07 10.95
CA LYS A 228 -21.22 8.90 10.91
C LYS A 228 -21.94 8.75 9.57
N ARG A 229 -21.21 8.92 8.47
CA ARG A 229 -21.74 8.80 7.12
C ARG A 229 -20.65 8.38 6.13
N TYR A 230 -21.08 7.88 4.99
CA TYR A 230 -20.20 7.65 3.85
C TYR A 230 -19.90 8.97 3.12
N HIS A 231 -18.67 9.14 2.66
CA HIS A 231 -18.28 10.18 1.71
C HIS A 231 -17.55 9.57 0.51
N ALA A 232 -17.65 10.22 -0.63
CA ALA A 232 -17.00 9.75 -1.85
C ALA A 232 -15.47 9.92 -1.76
N MET A 233 -14.73 8.86 -2.07
CA MET A 233 -13.25 8.91 -2.14
C MET A 233 -12.75 9.57 -3.42
N HIS A 234 -13.57 9.59 -4.47
CA HIS A 234 -13.20 10.06 -5.80
C HIS A 234 -14.07 11.23 -6.26
N HIS A 235 -13.84 11.66 -7.51
CA HIS A 235 -14.64 12.70 -8.13
C HIS A 235 -16.14 12.29 -8.15
N PRO A 236 -17.10 13.21 -7.89
CA PRO A 236 -18.51 12.88 -7.84
C PRO A 236 -19.10 12.21 -9.09
N PHE A 237 -18.44 12.36 -10.23
CA PHE A 237 -18.87 11.74 -11.49
C PHE A 237 -18.17 10.39 -11.77
N THR A 238 -17.41 9.86 -10.85
CA THR A 238 -16.82 8.52 -11.00
C THR A 238 -17.93 7.47 -11.01
N SER A 239 -17.91 6.59 -12.02
CA SER A 239 -18.89 5.51 -12.08
C SER A 239 -18.53 4.37 -11.13
N PRO A 240 -19.51 3.68 -10.53
CA PRO A 240 -19.28 2.40 -9.92
C PRO A 240 -18.98 1.34 -10.97
N VAL A 241 -18.19 0.32 -10.64
CA VAL A 241 -17.77 -0.76 -11.55
C VAL A 241 -18.98 -1.47 -12.17
N GLU A 242 -20.02 -1.78 -11.39
CA GLU A 242 -21.23 -2.48 -11.87
C GLU A 242 -22.35 -1.54 -12.36
N ASN A 243 -22.08 -0.25 -12.54
CA ASN A 243 -23.09 0.77 -12.84
C ASN A 243 -24.25 0.81 -11.85
N LYS A 244 -24.02 0.38 -10.62
CA LYS A 244 -24.99 0.46 -9.50
C LYS A 244 -24.26 0.61 -8.18
N ILE A 245 -24.90 1.24 -7.22
CA ILE A 245 -24.46 1.27 -5.83
C ILE A 245 -25.06 0.05 -5.15
N GLY A 246 -24.22 -0.75 -4.47
CA GLY A 246 -24.69 -1.91 -3.71
C GLY A 246 -25.60 -1.52 -2.53
N GLU A 247 -26.25 -2.51 -1.94
CA GLU A 247 -27.08 -2.33 -0.73
C GLU A 247 -26.22 -1.77 0.43
N ASP A 248 -24.97 -2.22 0.54
CA ASP A 248 -23.95 -1.60 1.38
C ASP A 248 -23.07 -0.67 0.53
N PRO A 249 -23.15 0.66 0.71
CA PRO A 249 -22.29 1.60 -0.03
C PRO A 249 -20.80 1.33 0.18
N GLY A 250 -20.40 0.81 1.35
CA GLY A 250 -19.00 0.49 1.67
C GLY A 250 -18.40 -0.62 0.81
N SER A 251 -19.23 -1.48 0.23
CA SER A 251 -18.80 -2.55 -0.66
C SER A 251 -18.71 -2.13 -2.15
N THR A 252 -19.16 -0.92 -2.48
CA THR A 252 -19.20 -0.43 -3.86
C THR A 252 -17.79 -0.07 -4.34
N LEU A 253 -17.37 -0.64 -5.47
CA LEU A 253 -16.10 -0.32 -6.10
C LEU A 253 -16.26 0.77 -7.15
N ALA A 254 -15.29 1.68 -7.19
CA ALA A 254 -15.19 2.75 -8.18
C ALA A 254 -14.46 2.28 -9.42
N ASN A 255 -14.93 2.68 -10.58
CA ASN A 255 -14.24 2.52 -11.86
C ASN A 255 -13.14 3.59 -11.99
N ALA A 256 -12.24 3.59 -11.01
CA ALA A 256 -11.08 4.47 -10.87
C ALA A 256 -9.79 3.67 -10.99
N TYR A 257 -8.73 4.34 -11.41
CA TYR A 257 -7.43 3.72 -11.63
C TYR A 257 -6.32 4.74 -11.41
N ASP A 258 -5.21 4.30 -10.79
CA ASP A 258 -4.01 5.08 -10.59
C ASP A 258 -2.80 4.38 -11.20
N LEU A 259 -1.99 5.14 -11.94
CA LEU A 259 -0.69 4.70 -12.43
C LEU A 259 0.36 4.98 -11.38
N VAL A 260 1.01 3.93 -10.94
CA VAL A 260 2.07 3.99 -9.93
C VAL A 260 3.40 3.54 -10.55
N ILE A 261 4.44 4.35 -10.36
CA ILE A 261 5.81 4.00 -10.74
C ILE A 261 6.72 4.15 -9.53
N ASN A 262 7.37 3.06 -9.13
CA ASN A 262 8.34 3.06 -8.02
C ASN A 262 7.78 3.61 -6.69
N GLY A 263 6.50 3.35 -6.39
CA GLY A 263 5.87 3.82 -5.18
C GLY A 263 5.37 5.27 -5.23
N ASN A 264 5.32 5.87 -6.42
CA ASN A 264 4.76 7.20 -6.64
C ASN A 264 3.58 7.11 -7.59
N GLU A 265 2.49 7.76 -7.25
CA GLU A 265 1.36 8.00 -8.14
C GLU A 265 1.78 9.03 -9.20
N ILE A 266 1.77 8.61 -10.45
CA ILE A 266 2.17 9.45 -11.59
C ILE A 266 0.97 10.07 -12.27
N GLY A 267 -0.16 9.41 -12.20
CA GLY A 267 -1.43 9.89 -12.73
C GLY A 267 -2.56 8.96 -12.35
N GLY A 268 -3.77 9.40 -12.52
CA GLY A 268 -4.95 8.62 -12.23
C GLY A 268 -6.18 9.18 -12.94
N GLY A 269 -7.24 8.41 -12.93
CA GLY A 269 -8.49 8.81 -13.56
C GLY A 269 -9.64 7.90 -13.21
N SER A 270 -10.75 8.10 -13.89
CA SER A 270 -11.93 7.25 -13.72
C SER A 270 -12.85 7.28 -14.94
N ILE A 271 -13.60 6.22 -15.12
CA ILE A 271 -14.74 6.24 -16.00
C ILE A 271 -15.86 7.02 -15.34
N ARG A 272 -16.53 7.87 -16.10
CA ARG A 272 -17.56 8.79 -15.58
C ARG A 272 -18.97 8.20 -15.69
N ILE A 273 -19.83 8.55 -14.75
CA ILE A 273 -21.25 8.27 -14.81
C ILE A 273 -21.85 9.05 -15.99
N HIS A 274 -22.64 8.38 -16.82
CA HIS A 274 -23.40 8.97 -17.91
C HIS A 274 -24.94 8.75 -17.76
N ASP A 275 -25.33 7.91 -16.80
CA ASP A 275 -26.74 7.68 -16.48
C ASP A 275 -27.19 8.69 -15.38
N GLN A 276 -28.14 9.55 -15.74
CA GLN A 276 -28.70 10.56 -14.84
C GLN A 276 -29.40 9.98 -13.59
N LYS A 277 -29.94 8.75 -13.70
CA LYS A 277 -30.61 8.10 -12.57
C LYS A 277 -29.64 7.54 -11.55
N LEU A 278 -28.46 7.15 -12.01
CA LEU A 278 -27.40 6.65 -11.15
C LEU A 278 -26.68 7.78 -10.42
N GLN A 279 -26.55 8.96 -11.05
CA GLN A 279 -25.92 10.13 -10.50
C GLN A 279 -26.80 10.83 -9.44
#